data_b611c26d6ef9dde27bbf2237fcb9f93d
#
_entry.id   b611c26d6ef9dde27bbf2237fcb9f93d
#
_cell.length_a   1.000
_cell.length_b   1.000
_cell.length_c   1.000
_cell.angle_alpha   90.00
_cell.angle_beta   90.00
_cell.angle_gamma   90.00
#
_symmetry.space_group_name_H-M   'P 1'
#
loop_
_entity.id
_entity.type
_entity.pdbx_description
1 polymer ?
#
loop_
_entity_poly.entity_id
_entity_poly.type
_entity_poly.pdbx_seq_one_letter_code
_entity_poly.pdbx_strand_id
1 'polypeptide(L)'
;YLNDIVNAKIKCSYCLTEPSAGSDANSGKSKAIFSEDKKHFILNGQKMWITNSGFADVFFVFCKIENDENLSCLIVHKEWGVKLGAEENKLGIHGSSTRQVFFENVKVPVENLLGERNKGFKIAMNALNAGRIKIGVANTAIGKRAFKLGVNYANEREQFGEKIANFGAIQEKIAQMATQ
;
A
#
# COMPACT_ATOMS: atom_id res chain seq x y z
N TYR A 1 15.19 -6.30 -12.59
CA TYR A 1 14.55 -5.78 -11.36
C TYR A 1 14.38 -6.85 -10.26
N LEU A 2 13.90 -8.07 -10.59
CA LEU A 2 13.49 -9.05 -9.59
C LEU A 2 14.61 -9.38 -8.58
N ASN A 3 15.81 -9.68 -9.05
CA ASN A 3 16.96 -10.01 -8.19
C ASN A 3 17.33 -8.88 -7.24
N ASP A 4 17.30 -7.64 -7.71
CA ASP A 4 17.68 -6.49 -6.92
C ASP A 4 16.58 -6.11 -5.91
N ILE A 5 15.32 -6.31 -6.26
CA ILE A 5 14.18 -6.15 -5.34
C ILE A 5 14.22 -7.19 -4.22
N VAL A 6 14.42 -8.47 -4.56
CA VAL A 6 14.48 -9.56 -3.57
C VAL A 6 15.66 -9.40 -2.61
N ASN A 7 16.80 -8.89 -3.12
CA ASN A 7 17.98 -8.59 -2.31
C ASN A 7 17.93 -7.21 -1.63
N ALA A 8 16.80 -6.52 -1.66
CA ALA A 8 16.58 -5.20 -1.09
C ALA A 8 17.56 -4.10 -1.58
N LYS A 9 18.20 -4.30 -2.73
CA LYS A 9 19.04 -3.27 -3.39
C LYS A 9 18.18 -2.17 -4.00
N ILE A 10 17.00 -2.52 -4.52
CA ILE A 10 16.00 -1.60 -5.07
C ILE A 10 14.76 -1.62 -4.16
N LYS A 11 14.33 -0.45 -3.73
CA LYS A 11 13.11 -0.25 -2.94
C LYS A 11 11.98 0.21 -3.85
N CYS A 12 10.80 -0.32 -3.62
CA CYS A 12 9.67 -0.12 -4.52
C CYS A 12 8.46 0.50 -3.83
N SER A 13 7.67 1.23 -4.63
CA SER A 13 6.35 1.71 -4.25
C SER A 13 5.28 1.23 -5.22
N TYR A 14 4.10 0.97 -4.67
CA TYR A 14 2.91 0.56 -5.42
C TYR A 14 1.97 1.76 -5.59
N CYS A 15 1.82 2.25 -6.81
CA CYS A 15 1.16 3.51 -7.14
C CYS A 15 -0.17 3.28 -7.86
N LEU A 16 -1.22 2.90 -7.11
CA LEU A 16 -2.56 2.67 -7.65
C LEU A 16 -3.49 3.85 -7.36
N THR A 17 -3.68 4.17 -6.08
CA THR A 17 -4.67 5.14 -5.58
C THR A 17 -4.42 6.56 -6.12
N GLU A 18 -5.50 7.22 -6.52
CA GLU A 18 -5.52 8.62 -6.95
C GLU A 18 -6.49 9.44 -6.09
N PRO A 19 -6.40 10.79 -6.10
CA PRO A 19 -7.33 11.62 -5.32
C PRO A 19 -8.81 11.34 -5.62
N SER A 20 -9.13 10.96 -6.87
CA SER A 20 -10.51 10.67 -7.32
C SER A 20 -10.81 9.18 -7.49
N ALA A 21 -9.86 8.27 -7.23
CA ALA A 21 -9.99 6.83 -7.50
C ALA A 21 -9.36 6.02 -6.38
N GLY A 22 -10.18 5.60 -5.42
CA GLY A 22 -9.80 4.71 -4.31
C GLY A 22 -10.36 3.31 -4.56
N SER A 23 -11.56 3.03 -4.06
CA SER A 23 -12.22 1.73 -4.22
C SER A 23 -12.50 1.38 -5.69
N ASP A 24 -12.90 2.35 -6.49
CA ASP A 24 -13.00 2.23 -7.94
C ASP A 24 -11.65 2.55 -8.60
N ALA A 25 -10.68 1.66 -8.40
CA ALA A 25 -9.31 1.90 -8.84
C ALA A 25 -9.17 2.00 -10.38
N ASN A 26 -10.05 1.34 -11.13
CA ASN A 26 -10.00 1.39 -12.61
C ASN A 26 -10.48 2.73 -13.18
N SER A 27 -11.12 3.58 -12.37
CA SER A 27 -11.50 4.96 -12.75
C SER A 27 -10.36 5.97 -12.67
N GLY A 28 -9.14 5.53 -12.36
CA GLY A 28 -7.95 6.38 -12.30
C GLY A 28 -7.73 7.20 -13.56
N LYS A 29 -7.26 8.44 -13.37
CA LYS A 29 -7.07 9.45 -14.44
C LYS A 29 -5.62 9.59 -14.90
N SER A 30 -4.65 9.02 -14.17
CA SER A 30 -3.26 9.02 -14.63
C SER A 30 -3.16 8.38 -16.00
N LYS A 31 -2.49 9.04 -16.91
CA LYS A 31 -2.44 8.69 -18.32
C LYS A 31 -1.03 8.70 -18.87
N ALA A 32 -0.74 7.75 -19.74
CA ALA A 32 0.46 7.69 -20.53
C ALA A 32 0.10 7.73 -22.01
N ILE A 33 0.86 8.48 -22.80
CA ILE A 33 0.70 8.53 -24.26
C ILE A 33 2.04 8.13 -24.89
N PHE A 34 2.03 7.59 -26.10
CA PHE A 34 3.28 7.32 -26.81
C PHE A 34 3.98 8.64 -27.18
N SER A 35 5.31 8.63 -27.08
CA SER A 35 6.15 9.64 -27.71
C SER A 35 6.05 9.54 -29.24
N GLU A 36 6.49 10.58 -29.97
CA GLU A 36 6.43 10.61 -31.43
C GLU A 36 7.20 9.45 -32.09
N ASP A 37 8.35 9.09 -31.52
CA ASP A 37 9.19 7.97 -31.96
C ASP A 37 8.70 6.60 -31.50
N LYS A 38 7.61 6.56 -30.68
CA LYS A 38 7.02 5.36 -30.06
C LYS A 38 7.96 4.53 -29.20
N LYS A 39 9.11 5.08 -28.79
CA LYS A 39 10.07 4.40 -27.91
C LYS A 39 9.80 4.62 -26.43
N HIS A 40 8.97 5.60 -26.09
CA HIS A 40 8.65 5.96 -24.71
C HIS A 40 7.16 6.15 -24.52
N PHE A 41 6.72 5.99 -23.29
CA PHE A 41 5.48 6.57 -22.80
C PHE A 41 5.78 7.91 -22.14
N ILE A 42 4.92 8.90 -22.34
CA ILE A 42 4.93 10.19 -21.64
C ILE A 42 3.84 10.10 -20.58
N LEU A 43 4.25 9.89 -19.34
CA LEU A 43 3.35 9.68 -18.20
C LEU A 43 3.03 10.99 -17.52
N ASN A 44 1.73 11.22 -17.31
CA ASN A 44 1.17 12.32 -16.54
C ASN A 44 0.13 11.82 -15.54
N GLY A 45 0.12 12.41 -14.34
CA GLY A 45 -0.86 12.06 -13.31
C GLY A 45 -0.36 12.29 -11.89
N GLN A 46 -1.25 11.93 -10.95
CA GLN A 46 -1.00 12.06 -9.51
C GLN A 46 -1.46 10.81 -8.80
N LYS A 47 -0.65 10.33 -7.88
CA LYS A 47 -0.99 9.23 -6.97
C LYS A 47 -0.99 9.72 -5.53
N MET A 48 -1.85 9.12 -4.70
CA MET A 48 -2.09 9.54 -3.33
C MET A 48 -1.85 8.40 -2.35
N TRP A 49 -1.32 8.75 -1.18
CA TRP A 49 -1.05 7.82 -0.07
C TRP A 49 -0.11 6.67 -0.45
N ILE A 50 0.95 6.99 -1.16
CA ILE A 50 1.88 5.99 -1.66
C ILE A 50 2.92 5.63 -0.60
N THR A 51 2.80 4.42 -0.09
CA THR A 51 3.74 3.85 0.88
C THR A 51 5.14 3.70 0.28
N ASN A 52 6.17 3.93 1.09
CA ASN A 52 7.59 3.89 0.74
C ASN A 52 8.05 4.97 -0.24
N SER A 53 7.18 5.83 -0.73
CA SER A 53 7.52 6.79 -1.79
C SER A 53 8.67 7.74 -1.43
N GLY A 54 8.88 8.05 -0.14
CA GLY A 54 9.98 8.91 0.30
C GLY A 54 11.38 8.36 -0.01
N PHE A 55 11.52 7.04 -0.04
CA PHE A 55 12.81 6.36 -0.24
C PHE A 55 12.79 5.30 -1.37
N ALA A 56 11.68 5.11 -2.07
CA ALA A 56 11.61 4.20 -3.20
C ALA A 56 12.49 4.67 -4.37
N ASP A 57 13.15 3.72 -5.00
CA ASP A 57 13.94 3.90 -6.21
C ASP A 57 13.07 3.70 -7.46
N VAL A 58 12.05 2.82 -7.34
CA VAL A 58 11.17 2.38 -8.43
C VAL A 58 9.71 2.42 -8.00
N PHE A 59 8.85 2.86 -8.91
CA PHE A 59 7.41 2.98 -8.73
C PHE A 59 6.69 2.09 -9.74
N PHE A 60 5.83 1.18 -9.26
CA PHE A 60 4.88 0.43 -10.09
C PHE A 60 3.63 1.28 -10.27
N VAL A 61 3.52 1.95 -11.41
CA VAL A 61 2.49 2.97 -11.66
C VAL A 61 1.36 2.41 -12.52
N PHE A 62 0.17 2.37 -11.96
CA PHE A 62 -1.03 1.97 -12.69
C PHE A 62 -1.65 3.19 -13.37
N CYS A 63 -1.72 3.16 -14.68
CA CYS A 63 -2.24 4.26 -15.49
C CYS A 63 -2.91 3.74 -16.77
N LYS A 64 -3.72 4.56 -17.42
CA LYS A 64 -4.27 4.26 -18.75
C LYS A 64 -3.27 4.65 -19.83
N ILE A 65 -3.14 3.83 -20.85
CA ILE A 65 -2.31 4.14 -22.02
C ILE A 65 -3.23 4.60 -23.16
N GLU A 66 -2.95 5.79 -23.71
CA GLU A 66 -3.78 6.38 -24.76
C GLU A 66 -5.27 6.46 -24.34
N ASN A 67 -6.16 5.83 -25.10
CA ASN A 67 -7.58 5.79 -24.85
C ASN A 67 -8.05 4.43 -24.28
N ASP A 68 -7.14 3.68 -23.64
CA ASP A 68 -7.49 2.40 -23.03
C ASP A 68 -8.55 2.57 -21.94
N GLU A 69 -9.48 1.63 -21.87
CA GLU A 69 -10.52 1.61 -20.83
C GLU A 69 -9.97 1.14 -19.47
N ASN A 70 -9.01 0.22 -19.50
CA ASN A 70 -8.44 -0.38 -18.30
C ASN A 70 -7.02 0.12 -18.04
N LEU A 71 -6.55 -0.11 -16.81
CA LEU A 71 -5.21 0.22 -16.40
C LEU A 71 -4.17 -0.72 -17.03
N SER A 72 -3.02 -0.16 -17.31
CA SER A 72 -1.73 -0.82 -17.53
C SER A 72 -0.82 -0.55 -16.34
N CYS A 73 0.30 -1.26 -16.22
CA CYS A 73 1.28 -1.05 -15.18
C CYS A 73 2.64 -0.69 -15.79
N LEU A 74 3.21 0.44 -15.40
CA LEU A 74 4.54 0.90 -15.82
C LEU A 74 5.53 0.81 -14.66
N ILE A 75 6.76 0.37 -14.94
CA ILE A 75 7.88 0.42 -14.00
C ILE A 75 8.62 1.75 -14.23
N VAL A 76 8.53 2.65 -13.25
CA VAL A 76 9.03 4.02 -13.37
C VAL A 76 10.16 4.26 -12.37
N HIS A 77 11.33 4.69 -12.82
CA HIS A 77 12.43 5.08 -11.94
C HIS A 77 12.23 6.48 -11.39
N LYS A 78 12.60 6.68 -10.12
CA LYS A 78 12.52 7.98 -9.44
C LYS A 78 13.26 9.07 -10.20
N GLU A 79 14.44 8.74 -10.68
CA GLU A 79 15.35 9.65 -11.39
C GLU A 79 14.81 10.19 -12.73
N TRP A 80 13.75 9.58 -13.27
CA TRP A 80 13.13 10.04 -14.53
C TRP A 80 12.22 11.27 -14.35
N GLY A 81 12.31 11.92 -13.18
CA GLY A 81 11.59 13.15 -12.91
C GLY A 81 10.33 12.99 -12.07
N VAL A 82 10.23 11.88 -11.31
CA VAL A 82 9.13 11.67 -10.35
C VAL A 82 9.24 12.69 -9.22
N LYS A 83 8.17 13.44 -8.98
CA LYS A 83 8.07 14.42 -7.90
C LYS A 83 7.28 13.86 -6.73
N LEU A 84 7.70 14.21 -5.51
CA LEU A 84 7.07 13.74 -4.28
C LEU A 84 6.48 14.93 -3.50
N GLY A 85 5.31 14.73 -2.92
CA GLY A 85 4.73 15.64 -1.94
C GLY A 85 5.37 15.51 -0.56
N ALA A 86 4.85 16.27 0.40
CA ALA A 86 5.22 16.14 1.81
C ALA A 86 4.78 14.78 2.38
N GLU A 87 5.34 14.41 3.54
CA GLU A 87 4.83 13.25 4.30
C GLU A 87 3.39 13.51 4.77
N GLU A 88 2.54 12.50 4.64
CA GLU A 88 1.17 12.56 5.13
C GLU A 88 1.13 12.53 6.67
N ASN A 89 0.28 13.37 7.24
CA ASN A 89 0.02 13.38 8.68
C ASN A 89 -0.97 12.25 9.02
N LYS A 90 -0.45 11.10 9.45
CA LYS A 90 -1.23 9.89 9.72
C LYS A 90 -1.56 9.74 11.21
N LEU A 91 -2.64 9.02 11.53
CA LEU A 91 -3.01 8.69 12.91
C LEU A 91 -2.03 7.70 13.58
N GLY A 92 -1.25 6.96 12.80
CA GLY A 92 -0.27 5.99 13.27
C GLY A 92 0.68 5.56 12.18
N ILE A 93 1.56 4.61 12.50
CA ILE A 93 2.58 4.06 11.59
C ILE A 93 3.47 5.19 11.03
N HIS A 94 3.86 6.14 11.89
CA HIS A 94 4.65 7.31 11.50
C HIS A 94 6.03 6.97 10.93
N GLY A 95 6.58 5.81 11.27
CA GLY A 95 7.84 5.32 10.71
C GLY A 95 7.76 4.84 9.25
N SER A 96 6.56 4.72 8.68
CA SER A 96 6.35 4.35 7.27
C SER A 96 6.13 5.62 6.43
N SER A 97 7.04 5.90 5.50
CA SER A 97 6.86 7.02 4.57
C SER A 97 5.60 6.83 3.72
N THR A 98 4.79 7.87 3.64
CA THR A 98 3.57 7.89 2.84
C THR A 98 3.41 9.29 2.24
N ARG A 99 3.43 9.41 0.90
CA ARG A 99 3.38 10.70 0.22
C ARG A 99 2.48 10.66 -1.01
N GLN A 100 2.16 11.82 -1.52
CA GLN A 100 1.67 11.98 -2.88
C GLN A 100 2.83 11.85 -3.86
N VAL A 101 2.54 11.33 -5.06
CA VAL A 101 3.52 11.15 -6.13
C VAL A 101 2.96 11.79 -7.39
N PHE A 102 3.76 12.63 -8.03
CA PHE A 102 3.39 13.38 -9.22
C PHE A 102 4.25 12.99 -10.40
N PHE A 103 3.60 12.84 -11.55
CA PHE A 103 4.21 12.56 -12.84
C PHE A 103 3.86 13.70 -13.79
N GLU A 104 4.87 14.43 -14.25
CA GLU A 104 4.73 15.55 -15.17
C GLU A 104 5.63 15.30 -16.37
N ASN A 105 5.03 14.83 -17.47
CA ASN A 105 5.74 14.46 -18.70
C ASN A 105 6.93 13.50 -18.47
N VAL A 106 6.78 12.55 -17.53
CA VAL A 106 7.82 11.56 -17.22
C VAL A 106 7.97 10.61 -18.41
N LYS A 107 9.17 10.54 -18.97
CA LYS A 107 9.51 9.63 -20.06
C LYS A 107 9.82 8.24 -19.52
N VAL A 108 9.02 7.26 -19.92
CA VAL A 108 9.15 5.86 -19.49
C VAL A 108 9.39 5.01 -20.73
N PRO A 109 10.50 4.26 -20.85
CA PRO A 109 10.74 3.36 -21.98
C PRO A 109 9.61 2.35 -22.17
N VAL A 110 9.26 2.00 -23.41
CA VAL A 110 8.12 1.09 -23.69
C VAL A 110 8.35 -0.31 -23.13
N GLU A 111 9.59 -0.76 -23.00
CA GLU A 111 9.98 -2.02 -22.39
C GLU A 111 9.71 -2.09 -20.87
N ASN A 112 9.45 -0.94 -20.23
CA ASN A 112 9.05 -0.86 -18.83
C ASN A 112 7.56 -1.07 -18.60
N LEU A 113 6.81 -1.49 -19.61
CA LEU A 113 5.46 -2.00 -19.44
C LEU A 113 5.52 -3.36 -18.72
N LEU A 114 4.95 -3.42 -17.52
CA LEU A 114 4.86 -4.67 -16.77
C LEU A 114 3.66 -5.50 -17.24
N GLY A 115 3.95 -6.65 -17.84
CA GLY A 115 2.95 -7.54 -18.40
C GLY A 115 2.34 -6.98 -19.70
N GLU A 116 1.03 -7.15 -19.88
CA GLU A 116 0.33 -6.75 -21.10
C GLU A 116 -0.37 -5.38 -20.91
N ARG A 117 -0.39 -4.59 -21.97
CA ARG A 117 -1.18 -3.35 -22.04
C ARG A 117 -2.66 -3.64 -21.74
N ASN A 118 -3.32 -2.76 -21.01
CA ASN A 118 -4.75 -2.87 -20.66
C ASN A 118 -5.07 -4.04 -19.69
N LYS A 119 -4.04 -4.68 -19.09
CA LYS A 119 -4.17 -5.77 -18.10
C LYS A 119 -3.61 -5.43 -16.71
N GLY A 120 -3.23 -4.18 -16.48
CA GLY A 120 -2.65 -3.74 -15.21
C GLY A 120 -3.59 -3.91 -14.01
N PHE A 121 -4.90 -3.79 -14.20
CA PHE A 121 -5.88 -4.01 -13.13
C PHE A 121 -5.79 -5.44 -12.55
N LYS A 122 -5.59 -6.45 -13.40
CA LYS A 122 -5.37 -7.84 -12.94
C LYS A 122 -4.10 -7.98 -12.11
N ILE A 123 -3.02 -7.30 -12.52
CA ILE A 123 -1.75 -7.27 -11.77
C ILE A 123 -1.98 -6.61 -10.40
N ALA A 124 -2.68 -5.48 -10.38
CA ALA A 124 -3.01 -4.77 -9.14
C ALA A 124 -3.78 -5.65 -8.16
N MET A 125 -4.83 -6.33 -8.62
CA MET A 125 -5.66 -7.18 -7.76
C MET A 125 -4.91 -8.40 -7.24
N ASN A 126 -4.04 -9.01 -8.04
CA ASN A 126 -3.21 -10.13 -7.59
C ASN A 126 -2.26 -9.73 -6.45
N ALA A 127 -1.63 -8.57 -6.55
CA ALA A 127 -0.78 -8.03 -5.47
C ALA A 127 -1.60 -7.76 -4.19
N LEU A 128 -2.80 -7.17 -4.32
CA LEU A 128 -3.69 -6.90 -3.19
C LEU A 128 -4.22 -8.18 -2.54
N ASN A 129 -4.47 -9.26 -3.29
CA ASN A 129 -4.92 -10.53 -2.71
C ASN A 129 -3.87 -11.11 -1.75
N ALA A 130 -2.60 -11.10 -2.13
CA ALA A 130 -1.52 -11.50 -1.23
C ALA A 130 -1.42 -10.58 0.00
N GLY A 131 -1.62 -9.27 -0.18
CA GLY A 131 -1.68 -8.29 0.90
C GLY A 131 -2.81 -8.56 1.89
N ARG A 132 -4.02 -8.87 1.42
CA ARG A 132 -5.18 -9.19 2.26
C ARG A 132 -4.93 -10.38 3.17
N ILE A 133 -4.33 -11.45 2.65
CA ILE A 133 -3.97 -12.64 3.46
C ILE A 133 -2.98 -12.24 4.55
N LYS A 134 -1.92 -11.49 4.21
CA LYS A 134 -0.91 -11.04 5.16
C LYS A 134 -1.51 -10.18 6.28
N ILE A 135 -2.40 -9.24 5.94
CA ILE A 135 -3.08 -8.39 6.93
C ILE A 135 -3.96 -9.24 7.85
N GLY A 136 -4.70 -10.23 7.32
CA GLY A 136 -5.50 -11.14 8.12
C GLY A 136 -4.66 -11.88 9.19
N VAL A 137 -3.54 -12.47 8.76
CA VAL A 137 -2.60 -13.16 9.68
C VAL A 137 -2.02 -12.22 10.71
N ALA A 138 -1.58 -11.02 10.29
CA ALA A 138 -1.00 -10.02 11.19
C ALA A 138 -1.99 -9.57 12.26
N ASN A 139 -3.24 -9.27 11.88
CA ASN A 139 -4.29 -8.85 12.82
C ASN A 139 -4.67 -9.94 13.81
N THR A 140 -4.72 -11.20 13.37
CA THR A 140 -4.93 -12.35 14.26
C THR A 140 -3.81 -12.47 15.30
N ALA A 141 -2.55 -12.30 14.87
CA ALA A 141 -1.41 -12.35 15.79
C ALA A 141 -1.42 -11.19 16.80
N ILE A 142 -1.77 -9.98 16.35
CA ILE A 142 -1.94 -8.80 17.21
C ILE A 142 -3.06 -9.01 18.21
N GLY A 143 -4.21 -9.54 17.78
CA GLY A 143 -5.34 -9.88 18.64
C GLY A 143 -4.95 -10.86 19.76
N LYS A 144 -4.27 -11.97 19.40
CA LYS A 144 -3.75 -12.94 20.37
C LYS A 144 -2.78 -12.31 21.37
N ARG A 145 -1.91 -11.41 20.91
CA ARG A 145 -0.96 -10.71 21.79
C ARG A 145 -1.68 -9.76 22.76
N ALA A 146 -2.64 -8.98 22.26
CA ALA A 146 -3.46 -8.06 23.06
C ALA A 146 -4.25 -8.82 24.13
N PHE A 147 -4.90 -9.93 23.75
CA PHE A 147 -5.60 -10.81 24.67
C PHE A 147 -4.69 -11.30 25.82
N LYS A 148 -3.51 -11.86 25.49
CA LYS A 148 -2.55 -12.33 26.49
C LYS A 148 -2.12 -11.22 27.46
N LEU A 149 -1.84 -10.01 26.95
CA LEU A 149 -1.49 -8.87 27.78
C LEU A 149 -2.65 -8.45 28.69
N GLY A 150 -3.86 -8.42 28.16
CA GLY A 150 -5.08 -8.10 28.92
C GLY A 150 -5.33 -9.09 30.07
N VAL A 151 -5.20 -10.39 29.79
CA VAL A 151 -5.35 -11.44 30.82
C VAL A 151 -4.30 -11.31 31.91
N ASN A 152 -3.02 -11.12 31.53
CA ASN A 152 -1.94 -10.95 32.49
C ASN A 152 -2.19 -9.72 33.39
N TYR A 153 -2.53 -8.59 32.78
CA TYR A 153 -2.85 -7.37 33.53
C TYR A 153 -4.03 -7.55 34.48
N ALA A 154 -5.10 -8.22 34.04
CA ALA A 154 -6.27 -8.49 34.90
C ALA A 154 -5.91 -9.34 36.12
N ASN A 155 -4.91 -10.22 36.03
CA ASN A 155 -4.41 -11.03 37.14
C ASN A 155 -3.39 -10.31 38.02
N GLU A 156 -2.88 -9.16 37.61
CA GLU A 156 -1.91 -8.36 38.37
C GLU A 156 -2.57 -7.16 39.06
N ARG A 157 -3.47 -6.45 38.35
CA ARG A 157 -4.10 -5.23 38.82
C ARG A 157 -5.10 -5.50 39.93
N GLU A 158 -4.98 -4.78 41.05
CA GLU A 158 -5.92 -4.82 42.18
C GLU A 158 -6.74 -3.53 42.27
N GLN A 159 -8.02 -3.68 42.54
CA GLN A 159 -8.96 -2.60 42.90
C GLN A 159 -10.00 -3.16 43.88
N PHE A 160 -10.46 -2.32 44.80
CA PHE A 160 -11.43 -2.71 45.87
C PHE A 160 -10.96 -3.90 46.71
N GLY A 161 -9.64 -4.07 46.87
CA GLY A 161 -9.05 -5.13 47.69
C GLY A 161 -8.89 -6.48 47.00
N GLU A 162 -9.22 -6.60 45.71
CA GLU A 162 -9.06 -7.84 44.93
C GLU A 162 -8.61 -7.60 43.50
N LYS A 163 -8.15 -8.67 42.86
CA LYS A 163 -7.71 -8.60 41.45
C LYS A 163 -8.87 -8.36 40.50
N ILE A 164 -8.69 -7.51 39.50
CA ILE A 164 -9.78 -7.17 38.57
C ILE A 164 -10.24 -8.38 37.75
N ALA A 165 -9.44 -9.44 37.64
CA ALA A 165 -9.84 -10.72 37.04
C ALA A 165 -11.04 -11.39 37.78
N ASN A 166 -11.28 -11.02 39.04
CA ASN A 166 -12.41 -11.56 39.81
C ASN A 166 -13.75 -10.85 39.54
N PHE A 167 -13.72 -9.70 38.84
CA PHE A 167 -14.94 -8.98 38.52
C PHE A 167 -15.64 -9.57 37.29
N GLY A 168 -16.94 -9.87 37.41
CA GLY A 168 -17.75 -10.52 36.38
C GLY A 168 -17.71 -9.77 35.04
N ALA A 169 -17.70 -8.43 35.03
CA ALA A 169 -17.60 -7.62 33.83
C ALA A 169 -16.23 -7.80 33.09
N ILE A 170 -15.16 -8.08 33.82
CA ILE A 170 -13.83 -8.36 33.24
C ILE A 170 -13.79 -9.78 32.72
N GLN A 171 -14.34 -10.75 33.47
CA GLN A 171 -14.42 -12.16 33.07
C GLN A 171 -15.22 -12.31 31.78
N GLU A 172 -16.35 -11.63 31.66
CA GLU A 172 -17.17 -11.64 30.45
C GLU A 172 -16.40 -11.13 29.23
N LYS A 173 -15.69 -9.99 29.36
CA LYS A 173 -14.84 -9.44 28.28
C LYS A 173 -13.74 -10.41 27.87
N ILE A 174 -13.05 -11.03 28.83
CA ILE A 174 -12.01 -12.02 28.57
C ILE A 174 -12.60 -13.24 27.84
N ALA A 175 -13.74 -13.75 28.29
CA ALA A 175 -14.41 -14.88 27.65
C ALA A 175 -14.83 -14.56 26.20
N GLN A 176 -15.41 -13.39 25.95
CA GLN A 176 -15.77 -12.92 24.62
C GLN A 176 -14.53 -12.85 23.70
N MET A 177 -13.44 -12.23 24.16
CA MET A 177 -12.19 -12.14 23.37
C MET A 177 -11.55 -13.50 23.08
N ALA A 178 -11.75 -14.49 23.97
CA ALA A 178 -11.19 -15.84 23.79
C ALA A 178 -11.96 -16.67 22.76
N THR A 179 -13.25 -16.36 22.54
CA THR A 179 -14.16 -17.11 21.65
C THR A 179 -14.27 -16.53 20.24
N GLN A 180 -13.78 -15.31 20.00
CA GLN A 180 -13.73 -14.64 18.70
C GLN A 180 -12.39 -14.89 17.99
#